data_3f7a4840d07f4e47d9c5c7fa44dc3357
#
_entry.id   3f7a4840d07f4e47d9c5c7fa44dc3357
#
_cell.length_a   1.000
_cell.length_b   1.000
_cell.length_c   1.000
_cell.angle_alpha   90.00
_cell.angle_beta   90.00
_cell.angle_gamma   90.00
#
_symmetry.space_group_name_H-M   'P 1'
#
loop_
_entity.id
_entity.type
_entity.pdbx_description
1 polymer ?
#
loop_
_entity_poly.entity_id
_entity_poly.type
_entity_poly.pdbx_seq_one_letter_code
_entity_poly.pdbx_strand_id
1 'polypeptide(L)'
;YGHTDVSQEPMSAGRQMGGHFMTHSLNEDGSWKDLTQQKNSSADISPTASQMPRMLGLAQASNIYRSIPELADKSNFSIGGNEISWGTIGNASTSEGLFFETINAAGVLQVPLILSVWDDEYGISVHAKYQTTKESISEILKGYQRDENHNGFEILKVIGWDYPSLIETYEKASDLAREHHVPVLIHVTQLTQPQGHSSSGSHERYKDANR
;
A
#
# COMPACT_ATOMS: atom_id res chain seq x y z
N TYR A 1 -4.63 -6.83 -11.74
CA TYR A 1 -4.04 -6.01 -12.79
C TYR A 1 -2.97 -6.78 -13.54
N GLY A 2 -1.86 -7.13 -12.90
CA GLY A 2 -0.80 -7.92 -13.53
C GLY A 2 -1.20 -9.36 -13.87
N HIS A 3 -2.28 -9.88 -13.33
CA HIS A 3 -2.72 -11.25 -13.55
C HIS A 3 -3.86 -11.38 -14.58
N THR A 4 -4.46 -10.29 -15.02
CA THR A 4 -5.67 -10.31 -15.84
C THR A 4 -5.55 -9.63 -17.19
N ASP A 5 -4.60 -8.73 -17.34
CA ASP A 5 -4.39 -7.97 -18.57
C ASP A 5 -3.03 -8.27 -19.18
N VAL A 6 -3.01 -9.06 -20.23
CA VAL A 6 -1.78 -9.46 -20.92
C VAL A 6 -1.04 -8.30 -21.59
N SER A 7 -1.73 -7.21 -21.89
CA SER A 7 -1.13 -6.01 -22.48
C SER A 7 -0.39 -5.16 -21.47
N GLN A 8 -0.80 -5.23 -20.20
CA GLN A 8 -0.26 -4.44 -19.10
C GLN A 8 0.74 -5.24 -18.24
N GLU A 9 0.75 -6.56 -18.37
CA GLU A 9 1.68 -7.44 -17.65
C GLU A 9 2.52 -8.25 -18.66
N PRO A 10 3.65 -7.69 -19.09
CA PRO A 10 4.46 -8.29 -20.15
C PRO A 10 5.30 -9.49 -19.71
N MET A 11 5.58 -9.65 -18.42
CA MET A 11 6.47 -10.71 -17.94
C MET A 11 5.87 -12.10 -18.09
N SER A 12 4.61 -12.29 -17.77
CA SER A 12 3.96 -13.60 -17.78
C SER A 12 2.68 -13.62 -18.61
N ALA A 13 2.31 -12.50 -19.24
CA ALA A 13 1.05 -12.33 -19.95
C ALA A 13 -0.15 -12.70 -19.07
N GLY A 14 -0.12 -12.30 -17.82
CA GLY A 14 -1.17 -12.56 -16.84
C GLY A 14 -1.23 -13.97 -16.28
N ARG A 15 -0.23 -14.83 -16.54
CA ARG A 15 -0.23 -16.23 -16.08
C ARG A 15 0.58 -16.47 -14.80
N GLN A 16 1.26 -15.46 -14.32
CA GLN A 16 2.13 -15.59 -13.16
C GLN A 16 1.32 -15.76 -11.88
N MET A 17 1.68 -16.76 -11.07
CA MET A 17 1.10 -17.01 -9.76
C MET A 17 1.82 -16.26 -8.64
N GLY A 18 3.07 -15.91 -8.83
CA GLY A 18 3.85 -15.08 -7.88
C GLY A 18 3.80 -13.61 -8.26
N GLY A 19 3.75 -12.72 -7.27
CA GLY A 19 3.69 -11.27 -7.47
C GLY A 19 5.04 -10.56 -7.60
N HIS A 20 6.12 -11.28 -7.87
CA HIS A 20 7.48 -10.74 -7.95
C HIS A 20 7.80 -10.20 -9.33
N PHE A 21 7.33 -9.02 -9.64
CA PHE A 21 7.54 -8.34 -10.91
C PHE A 21 7.70 -6.85 -10.74
N MET A 22 8.17 -6.19 -11.78
CA MET A 22 8.27 -4.73 -11.85
C MET A 22 7.88 -4.24 -13.24
N THR A 23 7.48 -3.00 -13.33
CA THR A 23 7.23 -2.35 -14.61
C THR A 23 8.53 -2.15 -15.38
N HIS A 24 8.53 -2.49 -16.66
CA HIS A 24 9.61 -2.14 -17.57
C HIS A 24 9.57 -0.63 -17.88
N SER A 25 10.59 0.09 -17.46
CA SER A 25 10.67 1.54 -17.57
C SER A 25 11.32 2.02 -18.88
N LEU A 26 11.95 1.13 -19.63
CA LEU A 26 12.65 1.46 -20.87
C LEU A 26 11.96 0.86 -22.10
N ASN A 27 12.08 1.53 -23.21
CA ASN A 27 11.77 1.02 -24.54
C ASN A 27 12.88 0.05 -25.02
N GLU A 28 12.64 -0.64 -26.14
CA GLU A 28 13.60 -1.58 -26.71
C GLU A 28 14.91 -0.90 -27.15
N ASP A 29 14.87 0.37 -27.50
CA ASP A 29 16.02 1.20 -27.87
C ASP A 29 16.81 1.76 -26.67
N GLY A 30 16.37 1.46 -25.44
CA GLY A 30 16.99 1.96 -24.21
C GLY A 30 16.53 3.35 -23.76
N SER A 31 15.65 4.01 -24.48
CA SER A 31 15.07 5.29 -24.06
C SER A 31 14.02 5.07 -22.95
N TRP A 32 13.79 6.10 -22.16
CA TRP A 32 12.74 6.06 -21.12
C TRP A 32 11.36 6.08 -21.74
N LYS A 33 10.49 5.22 -21.23
CA LYS A 33 9.04 5.33 -21.47
C LYS A 33 8.47 6.57 -20.79
N ASP A 34 7.31 6.99 -21.27
CA ASP A 34 6.49 7.93 -20.51
C ASP A 34 5.77 7.17 -19.37
N LEU A 35 6.37 7.21 -18.18
CA LEU A 35 5.86 6.49 -17.01
C LEU A 35 4.59 7.11 -16.44
N THR A 36 4.21 8.30 -16.91
CA THR A 36 2.95 8.97 -16.49
C THR A 36 1.72 8.41 -17.22
N GLN A 37 1.92 7.71 -18.33
CA GLN A 37 0.85 7.13 -19.14
C GLN A 37 0.48 5.70 -18.73
N GLN A 38 1.12 5.18 -17.71
CA GLN A 38 0.90 3.80 -17.23
C GLN A 38 0.91 3.74 -15.69
N LYS A 39 0.32 2.69 -15.13
CA LYS A 39 0.52 2.35 -13.73
C LYS A 39 1.84 1.62 -13.58
N ASN A 40 2.64 2.02 -12.61
CA ASN A 40 3.97 1.46 -12.42
C ASN A 40 4.00 0.62 -11.15
N SER A 41 4.53 -0.58 -11.27
CA SER A 41 4.87 -1.43 -10.13
C SER A 41 6.37 -1.36 -9.91
N SER A 42 6.79 -1.00 -8.70
CA SER A 42 8.20 -1.08 -8.35
C SER A 42 8.62 -2.55 -8.17
N ALA A 43 9.91 -2.82 -8.27
CA ALA A 43 10.42 -4.17 -8.06
C ALA A 43 9.97 -4.70 -6.70
N ASP A 44 9.35 -5.87 -6.71
CA ASP A 44 8.93 -6.55 -5.51
C ASP A 44 10.11 -7.27 -4.85
N ILE A 45 10.07 -7.41 -3.53
CA ILE A 45 11.08 -8.11 -2.74
C ILE A 45 10.42 -9.03 -1.72
N SER A 46 11.01 -10.23 -1.54
CA SER A 46 10.40 -11.28 -0.72
C SER A 46 10.33 -11.00 0.78
N PRO A 47 11.31 -10.34 1.44
CA PRO A 47 11.22 -10.11 2.86
C PRO A 47 9.99 -9.28 3.24
N THR A 48 9.27 -9.72 4.26
CA THR A 48 8.03 -9.10 4.73
C THR A 48 8.26 -7.63 5.06
N ALA A 49 7.34 -6.76 4.61
CA ALA A 49 7.37 -5.31 4.77
C ALA A 49 8.58 -4.58 4.14
N SER A 50 9.46 -5.26 3.43
CA SER A 50 10.66 -4.61 2.84
C SER A 50 10.32 -3.63 1.70
N GLN A 51 9.11 -3.67 1.15
CA GLN A 51 8.62 -2.70 0.18
C GLN A 51 8.26 -1.35 0.82
N MET A 52 8.06 -1.30 2.12
CA MET A 52 7.61 -0.11 2.84
C MET A 52 8.54 1.10 2.65
N PRO A 53 9.86 1.00 2.86
CA PRO A 53 10.77 2.13 2.62
C PRO A 53 10.82 2.54 1.14
N ARG A 54 10.61 1.61 0.21
CA ARG A 54 10.56 1.91 -1.22
C ARG A 54 9.33 2.72 -1.58
N MET A 55 8.16 2.38 -1.01
CA MET A 55 6.94 3.18 -1.15
C MET A 55 7.15 4.60 -0.67
N LEU A 56 7.81 4.77 0.48
CA LEU A 56 8.17 6.08 1.01
C LEU A 56 9.05 6.86 0.04
N GLY A 57 10.08 6.23 -0.52
CA GLY A 57 10.98 6.85 -1.49
C GLY A 57 10.26 7.29 -2.78
N LEU A 58 9.35 6.47 -3.29
CA LEU A 58 8.52 6.82 -4.45
C LEU A 58 7.59 8.00 -4.15
N ALA A 59 6.95 8.01 -2.99
CA ALA A 59 6.12 9.13 -2.56
C ALA A 59 6.94 10.41 -2.35
N GLN A 60 8.15 10.30 -1.80
CA GLN A 60 9.06 11.43 -1.65
C GLN A 60 9.51 12.00 -3.01
N ALA A 61 9.65 11.17 -4.03
CA ALA A 61 9.94 11.64 -5.37
C ALA A 61 8.85 12.60 -5.88
N SER A 62 7.57 12.32 -5.63
CA SER A 62 6.47 13.23 -5.98
C SER A 62 6.58 14.59 -5.26
N ASN A 63 6.97 14.60 -3.98
CA ASN A 63 7.27 15.85 -3.28
C ASN A 63 8.38 16.64 -3.95
N ILE A 64 9.45 15.96 -4.37
CA ILE A 64 10.60 16.57 -5.04
C ILE A 64 10.16 17.16 -6.39
N TYR A 65 9.42 16.41 -7.20
CA TYR A 65 8.90 16.91 -8.47
C TYR A 65 7.95 18.09 -8.31
N ARG A 66 7.17 18.15 -7.23
CA ARG A 66 6.28 19.28 -6.93
C ARG A 66 7.02 20.52 -6.44
N SER A 67 8.11 20.34 -5.69
CA SER A 67 8.81 21.42 -5.00
C SER A 67 10.00 22.02 -5.77
N ILE A 68 10.51 21.31 -6.79
CA ILE A 68 11.69 21.72 -7.57
C ILE A 68 11.29 22.10 -8.99
N PRO A 69 11.18 23.42 -9.30
CA PRO A 69 10.74 23.88 -10.64
C PRO A 69 11.60 23.39 -11.79
N GLU A 70 12.90 23.15 -11.55
CA GLU A 70 13.86 22.69 -12.54
C GLU A 70 13.58 21.26 -13.04
N LEU A 71 12.70 20.55 -12.36
CA LEU A 71 12.25 19.21 -12.78
C LEU A 71 10.97 19.23 -13.62
N ALA A 72 10.38 20.40 -13.87
CA ALA A 72 9.14 20.51 -14.62
C ALA A 72 9.21 19.99 -16.07
N ASP A 73 10.43 19.95 -16.66
CA ASP A 73 10.68 19.38 -17.99
C ASP A 73 10.77 17.85 -18.00
N LYS A 74 10.75 17.19 -16.84
CA LYS A 74 10.78 15.73 -16.70
C LYS A 74 9.38 15.12 -16.74
N SER A 75 8.54 15.58 -17.66
CA SER A 75 7.14 15.21 -17.76
C SER A 75 6.87 13.71 -18.04
N ASN A 76 7.86 12.97 -18.53
CA ASN A 76 7.79 11.52 -18.69
C ASN A 76 7.91 10.73 -17.37
N PHE A 77 8.30 11.38 -16.27
CA PHE A 77 8.42 10.77 -14.95
C PHE A 77 7.33 11.23 -13.98
N SER A 78 6.88 12.48 -14.10
CA SER A 78 5.91 13.07 -13.18
C SER A 78 5.09 14.16 -13.83
N ILE A 79 3.82 14.25 -13.45
CA ILE A 79 2.94 15.36 -13.80
C ILE A 79 2.82 16.27 -12.57
N GLY A 80 3.86 17.09 -12.36
CA GLY A 80 3.86 18.07 -11.27
C GLY A 80 3.78 17.48 -9.87
N GLY A 81 4.28 16.26 -9.67
CA GLY A 81 4.26 15.58 -8.37
C GLY A 81 2.88 15.06 -7.97
N ASN A 82 2.00 14.78 -8.93
CA ASN A 82 0.64 14.26 -8.68
C ASN A 82 0.57 12.74 -8.48
N GLU A 83 1.68 12.04 -8.61
CA GLU A 83 1.73 10.60 -8.47
C GLU A 83 1.63 10.19 -7.01
N ILE A 84 0.83 9.15 -6.75
CA ILE A 84 0.65 8.55 -5.42
C ILE A 84 1.44 7.25 -5.38
N SER A 85 2.19 7.03 -4.31
CA SER A 85 2.71 5.72 -3.99
C SER A 85 1.67 4.93 -3.19
N TRP A 86 1.26 3.79 -3.74
CA TRP A 86 0.22 2.97 -3.14
C TRP A 86 0.71 1.55 -2.90
N GLY A 87 0.44 1.01 -1.72
CA GLY A 87 0.74 -0.37 -1.40
C GLY A 87 -0.21 -0.99 -0.39
N THR A 88 -0.14 -2.30 -0.30
CA THR A 88 -0.92 -3.09 0.63
C THR A 88 0.00 -3.87 1.56
N ILE A 89 -0.47 -4.14 2.77
CA ILE A 89 0.22 -4.96 3.75
C ILE A 89 -0.80 -5.75 4.58
N GLY A 90 -0.51 -7.00 4.91
CA GLY A 90 -1.33 -7.77 5.84
C GLY A 90 -1.16 -7.28 7.28
N ASN A 91 -2.19 -7.43 8.10
CA ASN A 91 -2.17 -7.03 9.51
C ASN A 91 -0.99 -7.62 10.29
N ALA A 92 -0.66 -8.87 10.08
CA ALA A 92 0.47 -9.52 10.74
C ALA A 92 1.82 -8.94 10.32
N SER A 93 1.97 -8.58 9.05
CA SER A 93 3.20 -8.00 8.51
C SER A 93 3.48 -6.60 9.06
N THR A 94 2.50 -5.93 9.66
CA THR A 94 2.71 -4.66 10.35
C THR A 94 3.55 -4.77 11.62
N SER A 95 3.84 -5.99 12.07
CA SER A 95 4.76 -6.24 13.20
C SER A 95 6.24 -6.04 12.84
N GLU A 96 6.57 -5.93 11.55
CA GLU A 96 7.93 -5.65 11.12
C GLU A 96 8.35 -4.20 11.46
N GLY A 97 9.60 -4.01 11.89
CA GLY A 97 10.13 -2.69 12.25
C GLY A 97 10.00 -1.66 11.14
N LEU A 98 10.27 -2.08 9.89
CA LEU A 98 10.16 -1.23 8.69
C LEU A 98 8.76 -0.62 8.49
N PHE A 99 7.69 -1.27 9.00
CA PHE A 99 6.36 -0.68 8.98
C PHE A 99 6.32 0.61 9.81
N PHE A 100 6.70 0.55 11.08
CA PHE A 100 6.65 1.72 11.98
C PHE A 100 7.64 2.82 11.58
N GLU A 101 8.82 2.43 11.09
CA GLU A 101 9.80 3.39 10.57
C GLU A 101 9.24 4.16 9.37
N THR A 102 8.58 3.46 8.44
CA THR A 102 7.93 4.07 7.27
C THR A 102 6.76 4.96 7.69
N ILE A 103 5.92 4.52 8.62
CA ILE A 103 4.81 5.33 9.17
C ILE A 103 5.34 6.64 9.76
N ASN A 104 6.34 6.57 10.62
CA ASN A 104 6.93 7.77 11.20
C ASN A 104 7.50 8.71 10.14
N ALA A 105 8.31 8.19 9.24
CA ALA A 105 8.94 9.01 8.19
C ALA A 105 7.92 9.63 7.24
N ALA A 106 6.89 8.90 6.82
CA ALA A 106 5.85 9.44 5.95
C ALA A 106 5.03 10.54 6.63
N GLY A 107 4.73 10.37 7.93
CA GLY A 107 4.05 11.39 8.73
C GLY A 107 4.86 12.67 8.88
N VAL A 108 6.19 12.57 9.03
CA VAL A 108 7.09 13.73 9.09
C VAL A 108 7.24 14.42 7.73
N LEU A 109 7.44 13.64 6.67
CA LEU A 109 7.73 14.15 5.33
C LEU A 109 6.47 14.65 4.60
N GLN A 110 5.29 14.28 5.04
CA GLN A 110 4.02 14.58 4.39
C GLN A 110 4.06 14.25 2.89
N VAL A 111 4.12 12.96 2.60
CA VAL A 111 4.27 12.42 1.24
C VAL A 111 2.96 11.83 0.72
N PRO A 112 2.71 11.85 -0.59
CA PRO A 112 1.50 11.25 -1.20
C PRO A 112 1.59 9.72 -1.18
N LEU A 113 1.38 9.14 -0.01
CA LEU A 113 1.44 7.71 0.23
C LEU A 113 0.09 7.18 0.71
N ILE A 114 -0.41 6.12 0.08
CA ILE A 114 -1.57 5.37 0.56
C ILE A 114 -1.11 3.98 0.96
N LEU A 115 -1.29 3.67 2.23
CA LEU A 115 -1.02 2.35 2.77
C LEU A 115 -2.31 1.68 3.20
N SER A 116 -2.65 0.57 2.55
CA SER A 116 -3.82 -0.23 2.87
C SER A 116 -3.42 -1.45 3.69
N VAL A 117 -3.88 -1.52 4.94
CA VAL A 117 -3.70 -2.68 5.81
C VAL A 117 -4.91 -3.58 5.65
N TRP A 118 -4.70 -4.80 5.17
CA TRP A 118 -5.74 -5.79 4.99
C TRP A 118 -5.74 -6.74 6.18
N ASP A 119 -6.81 -6.68 6.97
CA ASP A 119 -6.92 -7.33 8.27
C ASP A 119 -8.00 -8.42 8.28
N ASP A 120 -7.54 -9.66 8.27
CA ASP A 120 -8.35 -10.86 8.49
C ASP A 120 -8.23 -11.41 9.92
N GLU A 121 -7.57 -10.64 10.82
CA GLU A 121 -7.29 -10.94 12.22
C GLU A 121 -6.30 -12.07 12.45
N TYR A 122 -5.64 -12.58 11.42
CA TYR A 122 -4.67 -13.67 11.55
C TYR A 122 -3.34 -13.34 10.88
N GLY A 123 -2.26 -13.87 11.45
CA GLY A 123 -0.96 -14.03 10.81
C GLY A 123 -0.67 -15.51 10.65
N ILE A 124 -0.94 -16.07 9.48
CA ILE A 124 -0.95 -17.52 9.22
C ILE A 124 -1.96 -18.20 10.15
N SER A 125 -1.54 -18.67 11.31
CA SER A 125 -2.36 -19.33 12.33
C SER A 125 -2.45 -18.57 13.65
N VAL A 126 -1.79 -17.40 13.75
CA VAL A 126 -1.71 -16.61 14.98
C VAL A 126 -2.75 -15.49 14.93
N HIS A 127 -3.70 -15.54 15.87
CA HIS A 127 -4.72 -14.50 15.98
C HIS A 127 -4.12 -13.16 16.44
N ALA A 128 -4.65 -12.05 15.94
CA ALA A 128 -4.19 -10.68 16.21
C ALA A 128 -4.02 -10.36 17.70
N LYS A 129 -4.84 -10.95 18.59
CA LYS A 129 -4.72 -10.78 20.04
C LYS A 129 -3.37 -11.21 20.65
N TYR A 130 -2.64 -12.07 19.95
CA TYR A 130 -1.31 -12.54 20.36
C TYR A 130 -0.18 -11.78 19.64
N GLN A 131 -0.50 -10.93 18.69
CA GLN A 131 0.46 -10.31 17.81
C GLN A 131 0.40 -8.78 17.83
N THR A 132 -0.79 -8.19 17.95
CA THR A 132 -1.00 -6.76 17.82
C THR A 132 -1.56 -6.18 19.11
N THR A 133 -0.85 -5.26 19.73
CA THR A 133 -1.35 -4.51 20.88
C THR A 133 -2.70 -3.87 20.55
N LYS A 134 -3.66 -3.98 21.46
CA LYS A 134 -5.07 -3.56 21.26
C LYS A 134 -5.80 -4.28 20.11
N GLU A 135 -5.22 -5.31 19.54
CA GLU A 135 -5.79 -6.14 18.49
C GLU A 135 -6.25 -5.35 17.24
N SER A 136 -5.73 -4.13 17.04
CA SER A 136 -6.14 -3.25 15.96
C SER A 136 -5.05 -2.27 15.55
N ILE A 137 -4.68 -2.28 14.28
CA ILE A 137 -3.66 -1.39 13.72
C ILE A 137 -4.09 0.08 13.82
N SER A 138 -5.33 0.41 13.47
CA SER A 138 -5.80 1.79 13.58
C SER A 138 -5.83 2.31 15.04
N GLU A 139 -6.04 1.42 16.02
CA GLU A 139 -5.99 1.81 17.43
C GLU A 139 -4.59 2.09 17.94
N ILE A 140 -3.59 1.29 17.55
CA ILE A 140 -2.20 1.54 17.95
C ILE A 140 -1.59 2.74 17.24
N LEU A 141 -2.09 3.10 16.08
CA LEU A 141 -1.60 4.22 15.27
C LEU A 141 -2.31 5.55 15.56
N LYS A 142 -3.22 5.61 16.51
CA LYS A 142 -3.91 6.88 16.87
C LYS A 142 -2.96 8.04 17.17
N GLY A 143 -1.79 7.75 17.72
CA GLY A 143 -0.76 8.77 17.96
C GLY A 143 -0.10 9.33 16.69
N TYR A 144 -0.34 8.71 15.53
CA TYR A 144 0.14 9.19 14.23
C TYR A 144 -0.96 9.88 13.43
N GLN A 145 -2.19 9.95 13.94
CA GLN A 145 -3.29 10.68 13.32
C GLN A 145 -2.95 12.18 13.30
N ARG A 146 -3.11 12.81 12.15
CA ARG A 146 -2.99 14.26 12.01
C ARG A 146 -4.07 14.99 12.81
N ASP A 147 -3.75 16.16 13.29
CA ASP A 147 -4.69 17.06 13.97
C ASP A 147 -4.48 18.52 13.52
N GLU A 148 -5.16 19.46 14.15
CA GLU A 148 -5.10 20.89 13.80
C GLU A 148 -3.70 21.52 14.03
N ASN A 149 -2.87 20.91 14.88
CA ASN A 149 -1.58 21.43 15.29
C ASN A 149 -0.39 20.61 14.77
N HIS A 150 -0.62 19.38 14.33
CA HIS A 150 0.45 18.44 14.00
C HIS A 150 0.20 17.71 12.69
N ASN A 151 1.26 17.57 11.92
CA ASN A 151 1.30 16.67 10.79
C ASN A 151 1.19 15.21 11.24
N GLY A 152 0.74 14.35 10.34
CA GLY A 152 0.56 12.93 10.59
C GLY A 152 -0.15 12.26 9.42
N PHE A 153 -0.74 11.12 9.69
CA PHE A 153 -1.56 10.38 8.73
C PHE A 153 -3.04 10.76 8.83
N GLU A 154 -3.75 10.69 7.71
CA GLU A 154 -5.19 10.46 7.78
C GLU A 154 -5.41 8.95 7.95
N ILE A 155 -6.06 8.54 9.05
CA ILE A 155 -6.32 7.13 9.34
C ILE A 155 -7.80 6.85 9.09
N LEU A 156 -8.07 6.05 8.06
CA LEU A 156 -9.41 5.64 7.66
C LEU A 156 -9.63 4.18 8.03
N LYS A 157 -10.84 3.84 8.46
CA LYS A 157 -11.22 2.46 8.75
C LYS A 157 -12.46 2.10 7.94
N VAL A 158 -12.43 0.94 7.29
CA VAL A 158 -13.53 0.46 6.45
C VAL A 158 -13.69 -1.05 6.56
N ILE A 159 -14.90 -1.54 6.36
CA ILE A 159 -15.23 -2.96 6.34
C ILE A 159 -14.94 -3.54 4.97
N GLY A 160 -14.18 -4.63 4.89
CA GLY A 160 -13.66 -5.19 3.65
C GLY A 160 -14.68 -5.83 2.71
N TRP A 161 -15.90 -6.10 3.16
CA TRP A 161 -16.99 -6.61 2.31
C TRP A 161 -18.03 -5.53 1.95
N ASP A 162 -17.89 -4.31 2.46
CA ASP A 162 -18.74 -3.17 2.10
C ASP A 162 -18.16 -2.43 0.89
N TYR A 163 -18.49 -2.90 -0.31
CA TYR A 163 -17.96 -2.34 -1.57
C TYR A 163 -18.24 -0.84 -1.76
N PRO A 164 -19.44 -0.32 -1.51
CA PRO A 164 -19.67 1.12 -1.62
C PRO A 164 -18.75 1.93 -0.71
N SER A 165 -18.67 1.57 0.57
CA SER A 165 -17.80 2.25 1.53
C SER A 165 -16.31 2.11 1.20
N LEU A 166 -15.89 0.97 0.62
CA LEU A 166 -14.53 0.80 0.11
C LEU A 166 -14.22 1.82 -0.99
N ILE A 167 -15.09 1.94 -1.99
CA ILE A 167 -14.89 2.88 -3.11
C ILE A 167 -14.76 4.31 -2.56
N GLU A 168 -15.71 4.76 -1.76
CA GLU A 168 -15.70 6.10 -1.16
C GLU A 168 -14.43 6.36 -0.31
N THR A 169 -14.01 5.36 0.47
CA THR A 169 -12.81 5.46 1.29
C THR A 169 -11.54 5.60 0.45
N TYR A 170 -11.41 4.81 -0.61
CA TYR A 170 -10.25 4.87 -1.49
C TYR A 170 -10.23 6.13 -2.36
N GLU A 171 -11.39 6.63 -2.79
CA GLU A 171 -11.50 7.93 -3.48
C GLU A 171 -11.04 9.05 -2.54
N LYS A 172 -11.60 9.14 -1.34
CA LYS A 172 -11.17 10.11 -0.32
C LYS A 172 -9.67 10.04 -0.04
N ALA A 173 -9.13 8.84 0.12
CA ALA A 173 -7.69 8.66 0.36
C ALA A 173 -6.85 9.16 -0.83
N SER A 174 -7.29 8.89 -2.05
CA SER A 174 -6.60 9.30 -3.27
C SER A 174 -6.58 10.82 -3.42
N ASP A 175 -7.69 11.48 -3.15
CA ASP A 175 -7.80 12.94 -3.20
C ASP A 175 -6.90 13.60 -2.16
N LEU A 176 -6.95 13.14 -0.91
CA LEU A 176 -6.09 13.65 0.16
C LEU A 176 -4.60 13.48 -0.18
N ALA A 177 -4.20 12.29 -0.63
CA ALA A 177 -2.81 12.04 -0.96
C ALA A 177 -2.35 12.85 -2.17
N ARG A 178 -3.16 12.93 -3.23
CA ARG A 178 -2.81 13.59 -4.49
C ARG A 178 -2.79 15.11 -4.37
N GLU A 179 -3.85 15.68 -3.81
CA GLU A 179 -4.01 17.13 -3.79
C GLU A 179 -3.19 17.78 -2.68
N HIS A 180 -3.17 17.16 -1.51
CA HIS A 180 -2.60 17.75 -0.30
C HIS A 180 -1.30 17.11 0.16
N HIS A 181 -0.82 16.03 -0.49
CA HIS A 181 0.35 15.25 -0.06
C HIS A 181 0.25 14.79 1.42
N VAL A 182 -0.97 14.44 1.84
CA VAL A 182 -1.21 13.85 3.17
C VAL A 182 -1.08 12.33 3.04
N PRO A 183 -0.22 11.69 3.83
CA PRO A 183 -0.17 10.24 3.85
C PRO A 183 -1.45 9.66 4.47
N VAL A 184 -1.99 8.61 3.86
CA VAL A 184 -3.23 7.98 4.29
C VAL A 184 -2.99 6.51 4.62
N LEU A 185 -3.49 6.08 5.77
CA LEU A 185 -3.57 4.67 6.13
C LEU A 185 -5.04 4.23 6.09
N ILE A 186 -5.31 3.19 5.31
CA ILE A 186 -6.64 2.58 5.24
C ILE A 186 -6.58 1.24 5.97
N HIS A 187 -7.30 1.12 7.08
CA HIS A 187 -7.45 -0.15 7.80
C HIS A 187 -8.71 -0.87 7.31
N VAL A 188 -8.52 -1.83 6.42
CA VAL A 188 -9.59 -2.68 5.89
C VAL A 188 -9.80 -3.85 6.83
N THR A 189 -10.90 -3.85 7.55
CA THR A 189 -11.21 -4.80 8.62
C THR A 189 -12.26 -5.82 8.19
N GLN A 190 -12.43 -6.86 8.99
CA GLN A 190 -13.42 -7.92 8.76
C GLN A 190 -13.25 -8.61 7.40
N LEU A 191 -12.04 -8.69 6.92
CA LEU A 191 -11.76 -9.53 5.76
C LEU A 191 -11.97 -10.99 6.14
N THR A 192 -12.66 -11.71 5.27
CA THR A 192 -12.92 -13.13 5.45
C THR A 192 -12.00 -13.94 4.56
N GLN A 193 -11.32 -14.89 5.16
CA GLN A 193 -10.56 -15.90 4.45
C GLN A 193 -11.20 -17.25 4.76
N PRO A 194 -12.01 -17.84 3.85
CA PRO A 194 -12.76 -19.07 4.11
C PRO A 194 -11.88 -20.25 4.52
N GLN A 195 -10.67 -20.27 3.98
CA GLN A 195 -9.64 -21.26 4.35
C GLN A 195 -8.51 -20.56 5.11
N GLY A 196 -7.54 -21.31 5.60
CA GLY A 196 -6.33 -20.74 6.20
C GLY A 196 -5.34 -20.25 5.16
N HIS A 197 -4.23 -19.73 5.62
CA HIS A 197 -3.12 -19.24 4.81
C HIS A 197 -2.57 -20.29 3.83
N SER A 198 -2.54 -21.56 4.21
CA SER A 198 -2.12 -22.66 3.37
C SER A 198 -3.28 -23.57 2.97
N SER A 199 -3.15 -24.25 1.85
CA SER A 199 -4.12 -25.24 1.35
C SER A 199 -4.12 -26.57 2.12
N SER A 200 -3.41 -26.67 3.23
CA SER A 200 -3.23 -27.90 4.02
C SER A 200 -4.47 -28.36 4.79
N GLY A 201 -5.54 -27.56 4.83
CA GLY A 201 -6.74 -27.82 5.65
C GLY A 201 -6.54 -27.60 7.15
N SER A 202 -5.37 -27.13 7.58
CA SER A 202 -5.05 -26.94 9.00
C SER A 202 -5.79 -25.79 9.66
N HIS A 203 -6.47 -24.95 8.89
CA HIS A 203 -7.23 -23.80 9.38
C HIS A 203 -8.34 -24.20 10.35
N GLU A 204 -8.91 -25.38 10.22
CA GLU A 204 -9.91 -25.92 11.16
C GLU A 204 -9.40 -26.04 12.60
N ARG A 205 -8.09 -26.02 12.80
CA ARG A 205 -7.46 -26.11 14.12
C ARG A 205 -7.37 -24.79 14.86
N TYR A 206 -7.51 -23.67 14.18
CA TYR A 206 -7.30 -22.35 14.78
C TYR A 206 -8.32 -21.28 14.40
N LYS A 207 -9.11 -21.50 13.35
CA LYS A 207 -10.23 -20.60 12.98
C LYS A 207 -11.54 -21.10 13.55
N ASP A 208 -12.41 -20.17 13.92
CA ASP A 208 -13.79 -20.46 14.28
C ASP A 208 -14.56 -20.93 13.04
N ALA A 209 -15.34 -22.01 13.18
CA ALA A 209 -16.14 -22.57 12.10
C ALA A 209 -17.25 -21.64 11.57
N ASN A 210 -17.60 -20.61 12.34
CA ASN A 210 -18.64 -19.63 11.99
C ASN A 210 -18.07 -18.35 11.35
N ARG A 211 -16.84 -18.38 10.94
CA ARG A 211 -16.13 -17.22 10.41
C ARG A 211 -15.80 -17.34 8.94
#